data_a59a0cb207ed163e6ad673df560f0acc
#
_entry.id   a59a0cb207ed163e6ad673df560f0acc
#
_cell.length_a   1.000
_cell.length_b   1.000
_cell.length_c   1.000
_cell.angle_alpha   90.00
_cell.angle_beta   90.00
_cell.angle_gamma   90.00
#
_symmetry.space_group_name_H-M   'P 1'
#
loop_
_entity.id
_entity.type
_entity.pdbx_description
1 polymer ?
#
loop_
_entity_poly.entity_id
_entity_poly.type
_entity_poly.pdbx_seq_one_letter_code
_entity_poly.pdbx_strand_id
1 'polypeptide(L)'
;MTANLYVQENQPSGVPPLSLTGERTLPDVPAENYWFRRHLAVYEWIGARVAGLRVIDMACGEGYGAATLALTAAEVVGVDANPEAYEHARLRYVEPSLRFERAMVERYGEPAGYDAVSFLQTIEHVANPEDVLRHFRGLLAPGGVAYISTPNLLTIAPRGATKSDNPWHMREYLAYEFRGLCEAVFESVELYGLYHARMLRAHGLALTLGWDRIHKGLRLTTPFYDRFTPRIRTSDFVLSERRPLDSALDFLAVCR
;
A
#
# COMPACT_ATOMS: atom_id res chain seq x y z
N MET A 1 2.14 -21.52 16.24
CA MET A 1 1.39 -21.51 14.98
C MET A 1 2.41 -21.61 13.86
N THR A 2 2.38 -22.66 13.07
CA THR A 2 3.25 -22.80 11.89
C THR A 2 2.81 -21.74 10.88
N ALA A 3 3.69 -20.78 10.60
CA ALA A 3 3.45 -19.80 9.54
C ALA A 3 3.19 -20.59 8.24
N ASN A 4 2.04 -20.39 7.62
CA ASN A 4 1.79 -20.91 6.29
C ASN A 4 2.77 -20.21 5.35
N LEU A 5 3.82 -20.91 4.94
CA LEU A 5 4.70 -20.46 3.88
C LEU A 5 3.89 -20.47 2.57
N TYR A 6 3.42 -19.32 2.15
CA TYR A 6 2.85 -19.16 0.81
C TYR A 6 4.00 -19.14 -0.19
N VAL A 7 3.98 -20.06 -1.12
CA VAL A 7 4.87 -20.03 -2.28
C VAL A 7 4.20 -19.15 -3.32
N GLN A 8 4.88 -18.05 -3.68
CA GLN A 8 4.43 -17.20 -4.76
C GLN A 8 4.50 -17.99 -6.08
N GLU A 9 3.43 -17.96 -6.86
CA GLU A 9 3.45 -18.47 -8.23
C GLU A 9 4.43 -17.62 -9.07
N ASN A 10 5.09 -18.22 -10.05
CA ASN A 10 6.04 -17.53 -10.95
C ASN A 10 7.25 -16.85 -10.26
N GLN A 11 7.58 -17.24 -9.04
CA GLN A 11 8.77 -16.70 -8.37
C GLN A 11 10.05 -17.15 -9.08
N PRO A 12 10.99 -16.23 -9.37
CA PRO A 12 12.28 -16.58 -9.98
C PRO A 12 13.08 -17.58 -9.12
N SER A 13 13.82 -18.47 -9.79
CA SER A 13 14.71 -19.41 -9.09
C SER A 13 15.78 -18.63 -8.30
N GLY A 14 16.01 -19.06 -7.04
CA GLY A 14 17.01 -18.44 -6.17
C GLY A 14 16.49 -17.25 -5.34
N VAL A 15 15.26 -16.80 -5.55
CA VAL A 15 14.63 -15.80 -4.69
C VAL A 15 14.07 -16.50 -3.44
N PRO A 16 14.45 -16.09 -2.22
CA PRO A 16 13.92 -16.70 -1.01
C PRO A 16 12.42 -16.41 -0.87
N PRO A 17 11.60 -17.38 -0.44
CA PRO A 17 10.17 -17.16 -0.22
C PRO A 17 9.96 -16.23 0.97
N LEU A 18 8.91 -15.39 0.91
CA LEU A 18 8.45 -14.59 2.04
C LEU A 18 7.29 -15.26 2.77
N SER A 19 7.30 -15.15 4.10
CA SER A 19 6.16 -15.54 4.92
C SER A 19 5.04 -14.50 4.81
N LEU A 20 3.79 -14.96 4.70
CA LEU A 20 2.63 -14.09 4.80
C LEU A 20 2.36 -13.82 6.28
N THR A 21 2.72 -12.62 6.75
CA THR A 21 2.61 -12.22 8.16
C THR A 21 1.33 -11.43 8.46
N GLY A 22 0.64 -10.94 7.42
CA GLY A 22 -0.46 -9.99 7.57
C GLY A 22 0.00 -8.53 7.64
N GLU A 23 1.31 -8.27 7.65
CA GLU A 23 1.90 -6.92 7.59
C GLU A 23 2.16 -6.47 6.15
N ARG A 24 2.31 -7.42 5.23
CA ARG A 24 2.62 -7.17 3.82
C ARG A 24 1.74 -8.01 2.92
N THR A 25 1.52 -7.54 1.72
CA THR A 25 0.88 -8.32 0.65
C THR A 25 1.94 -8.91 -0.28
N LEU A 26 1.65 -10.07 -0.83
CA LEU A 26 2.53 -10.75 -1.77
C LEU A 26 1.88 -10.84 -3.15
N PRO A 27 2.58 -10.43 -4.23
CA PRO A 27 2.13 -10.70 -5.58
C PRO A 27 2.16 -12.20 -5.87
N ASP A 28 1.39 -12.63 -6.88
CA ASP A 28 1.34 -14.02 -7.34
C ASP A 28 0.89 -15.05 -6.26
N VAL A 29 0.13 -14.58 -5.28
CA VAL A 29 -0.60 -15.41 -4.32
C VAL A 29 -2.10 -15.20 -4.56
N PRO A 30 -2.83 -16.17 -5.15
CA PRO A 30 -4.22 -15.97 -5.54
C PRO A 30 -5.15 -15.49 -4.41
N ALA A 31 -4.96 -15.97 -3.18
CA ALA A 31 -5.73 -15.56 -2.02
C ALA A 31 -5.48 -14.09 -1.60
N GLU A 32 -4.27 -13.57 -1.85
CA GLU A 32 -3.84 -12.21 -1.54
C GLU A 32 -4.15 -11.21 -2.66
N ASN A 33 -4.60 -11.66 -3.83
CA ASN A 33 -4.72 -10.82 -5.01
C ASN A 33 -5.57 -9.56 -4.79
N TYR A 34 -6.59 -9.60 -3.94
CA TYR A 34 -7.38 -8.40 -3.60
C TYR A 34 -6.51 -7.32 -2.94
N TRP A 35 -5.74 -7.67 -1.90
CA TRP A 35 -4.90 -6.75 -1.16
C TRP A 35 -3.73 -6.26 -2.02
N PHE A 36 -3.08 -7.18 -2.72
CA PHE A 36 -2.02 -6.84 -3.67
C PHE A 36 -2.49 -5.83 -4.72
N ARG A 37 -3.63 -6.08 -5.41
CA ARG A 37 -4.15 -5.18 -6.45
C ARG A 37 -4.64 -3.85 -5.89
N ARG A 38 -5.15 -3.83 -4.66
CA ARG A 38 -5.54 -2.62 -3.94
C ARG A 38 -4.34 -1.69 -3.71
N HIS A 39 -3.23 -2.22 -3.23
CA HIS A 39 -2.02 -1.44 -3.02
C HIS A 39 -1.33 -1.08 -4.35
N LEU A 40 -1.23 -2.02 -5.27
CA LEU A 40 -0.62 -1.80 -6.58
C LEU A 40 -1.31 -0.67 -7.37
N ALA A 41 -2.63 -0.53 -7.25
CA ALA A 41 -3.37 0.56 -7.90
C ALA A 41 -2.89 1.95 -7.44
N VAL A 42 -2.46 2.09 -6.18
CA VAL A 42 -1.88 3.33 -5.65
C VAL A 42 -0.49 3.55 -6.23
N TYR A 43 0.35 2.51 -6.28
CA TYR A 43 1.67 2.59 -6.91
C TYR A 43 1.60 2.94 -8.40
N GLU A 44 0.69 2.34 -9.17
CA GLU A 44 0.46 2.68 -10.59
C GLU A 44 0.03 4.16 -10.75
N TRP A 45 -0.82 4.64 -9.85
CA TRP A 45 -1.26 6.05 -9.86
C TRP A 45 -0.12 7.01 -9.54
N ILE A 46 0.76 6.68 -8.58
CA ILE A 46 1.97 7.46 -8.27
C ILE A 46 2.96 7.36 -9.42
N GLY A 47 3.19 6.16 -9.99
CA GLY A 47 4.10 5.94 -11.11
C GLY A 47 3.85 6.85 -12.30
N ALA A 48 2.57 7.14 -12.61
CA ALA A 48 2.21 8.10 -13.65
C ALA A 48 2.62 9.56 -13.34
N ARG A 49 3.03 9.87 -12.11
CA ARG A 49 3.35 11.23 -11.61
C ARG A 49 4.82 11.44 -11.27
N VAL A 50 5.58 10.38 -11.22
CA VAL A 50 7.01 10.41 -10.84
C VAL A 50 7.94 10.12 -12.02
N ALA A 51 7.44 10.24 -13.25
CA ALA A 51 8.24 10.01 -14.46
C ALA A 51 9.49 10.91 -14.50
N GLY A 52 10.66 10.30 -14.62
CA GLY A 52 11.94 10.99 -14.66
C GLY A 52 12.43 11.56 -13.32
N LEU A 53 11.74 11.28 -12.21
CA LEU A 53 12.09 11.74 -10.86
C LEU A 53 12.97 10.74 -10.11
N ARG A 54 13.68 11.23 -9.10
CA ARG A 54 14.38 10.41 -8.11
C ARG A 54 13.40 10.11 -6.96
N VAL A 55 13.09 8.85 -6.77
CA VAL A 55 12.07 8.40 -5.81
C VAL A 55 12.71 7.56 -4.72
N ILE A 56 12.23 7.72 -3.49
CA ILE A 56 12.50 6.77 -2.41
C ILE A 56 11.19 6.15 -1.92
N ASP A 57 11.15 4.82 -1.89
CA ASP A 57 10.00 4.04 -1.42
C ASP A 57 10.30 3.47 -0.04
N MET A 58 9.73 4.09 0.99
CA MET A 58 9.98 3.79 2.39
C MET A 58 9.07 2.67 2.90
N ALA A 59 9.66 1.67 3.56
CA ALA A 59 9.00 0.42 3.95
C ALA A 59 8.43 -0.33 2.73
N CYS A 60 9.28 -0.54 1.72
CA CYS A 60 8.89 -1.10 0.42
C CYS A 60 8.46 -2.58 0.47
N GLY A 61 8.66 -3.26 1.59
CA GLY A 61 8.25 -4.64 1.82
C GLY A 61 8.83 -5.60 0.79
N GLU A 62 7.96 -6.33 0.10
CA GLU A 62 8.33 -7.32 -0.92
C GLU A 62 9.01 -6.70 -2.15
N GLY A 63 8.84 -5.39 -2.37
CA GLY A 63 9.52 -4.63 -3.42
C GLY A 63 8.71 -4.38 -4.70
N TYR A 64 7.53 -4.97 -4.88
CA TYR A 64 6.70 -4.77 -6.08
C TYR A 64 6.33 -3.30 -6.33
N GLY A 65 6.15 -2.53 -5.24
CA GLY A 65 5.84 -1.11 -5.30
C GLY A 65 6.99 -0.31 -5.89
N ALA A 66 8.20 -0.45 -5.31
CA ALA A 66 9.43 0.17 -5.81
C ALA A 66 9.70 -0.22 -7.27
N ALA A 67 9.52 -1.51 -7.62
CA ALA A 67 9.65 -1.99 -9.00
C ALA A 67 8.63 -1.33 -9.95
N THR A 68 7.39 -1.12 -9.49
CA THR A 68 6.35 -0.41 -10.28
C THR A 68 6.73 1.05 -10.54
N LEU A 69 7.27 1.75 -9.52
CA LEU A 69 7.73 3.12 -9.66
C LEU A 69 8.93 3.23 -10.62
N ALA A 70 9.84 2.24 -10.58
CA ALA A 70 11.02 2.19 -11.44
C ALA A 70 10.71 2.07 -12.94
N LEU A 71 9.49 1.71 -13.33
CA LEU A 71 9.06 1.70 -14.73
C LEU A 71 9.05 3.08 -15.37
N THR A 72 8.94 4.14 -14.59
CA THR A 72 8.82 5.52 -15.08
C THR A 72 9.79 6.50 -14.44
N ALA A 73 10.16 6.28 -13.19
CA ALA A 73 11.13 7.10 -12.45
C ALA A 73 12.54 7.02 -13.05
N ALA A 74 13.35 8.05 -12.86
CA ALA A 74 14.76 8.04 -13.25
C ALA A 74 15.60 7.15 -12.33
N GLU A 75 15.27 7.15 -11.03
CA GLU A 75 15.91 6.34 -10.00
C GLU A 75 14.90 6.02 -8.90
N VAL A 76 14.93 4.79 -8.39
CA VAL A 76 14.14 4.37 -7.22
C VAL A 76 15.03 3.69 -6.21
N VAL A 77 14.89 4.08 -4.96
CA VAL A 77 15.50 3.41 -3.80
C VAL A 77 14.38 2.82 -2.96
N GLY A 78 14.27 1.49 -2.92
CA GLY A 78 13.36 0.80 -2.00
C GLY A 78 14.07 0.56 -0.65
N VAL A 79 13.46 0.99 0.45
CA VAL A 79 14.02 0.85 1.80
C VAL A 79 13.11 -0.01 2.66
N ASP A 80 13.65 -1.05 3.26
CA ASP A 80 12.93 -1.86 4.25
C ASP A 80 13.87 -2.32 5.37
N ALA A 81 13.38 -2.35 6.60
CA ALA A 81 14.18 -2.79 7.76
C ALA A 81 14.24 -4.32 7.89
N ASN A 82 13.25 -5.03 7.34
CA ASN A 82 13.13 -6.47 7.46
C ASN A 82 14.17 -7.15 6.55
N PRO A 83 15.08 -7.99 7.12
CA PRO A 83 16.14 -8.62 6.34
C PRO A 83 15.62 -9.58 5.27
N GLU A 84 14.52 -10.29 5.52
CA GLU A 84 13.95 -11.24 4.56
C GLU A 84 13.30 -10.50 3.38
N ALA A 85 12.56 -9.42 3.66
CA ALA A 85 11.97 -8.58 2.63
C ALA A 85 13.04 -7.93 1.75
N TYR A 86 14.09 -7.37 2.35
CA TYR A 86 15.21 -6.80 1.63
C TYR A 86 15.90 -7.82 0.72
N GLU A 87 16.25 -9.02 1.26
CA GLU A 87 16.89 -10.07 0.45
C GLU A 87 16.01 -10.54 -0.70
N HIS A 88 14.72 -10.70 -0.45
CA HIS A 88 13.75 -11.06 -1.48
C HIS A 88 13.68 -9.99 -2.56
N ALA A 89 13.44 -8.73 -2.19
CA ALA A 89 13.26 -7.63 -3.12
C ALA A 89 14.47 -7.43 -4.05
N ARG A 90 15.68 -7.38 -3.50
CA ARG A 90 16.90 -7.16 -4.29
C ARG A 90 17.25 -8.31 -5.25
N LEU A 91 16.77 -9.53 -4.96
CA LEU A 91 16.98 -10.69 -5.83
C LEU A 91 15.88 -10.84 -6.87
N ARG A 92 14.66 -10.40 -6.54
CA ARG A 92 13.50 -10.52 -7.42
C ARG A 92 13.43 -9.40 -8.47
N TYR A 93 13.72 -8.18 -8.06
CA TYR A 93 13.55 -6.99 -8.91
C TYR A 93 14.91 -6.39 -9.27
N VAL A 94 15.37 -6.71 -10.48
CA VAL A 94 16.69 -6.32 -10.97
C VAL A 94 16.50 -5.39 -12.17
N GLU A 95 16.44 -4.08 -11.91
CA GLU A 95 16.30 -3.03 -12.91
C GLU A 95 17.43 -2.00 -12.75
N PRO A 96 17.99 -1.42 -13.82
CA PRO A 96 19.09 -0.45 -13.73
C PRO A 96 18.76 0.79 -12.88
N SER A 97 17.49 1.21 -12.88
CA SER A 97 17.00 2.37 -12.14
C SER A 97 16.54 2.06 -10.70
N LEU A 98 16.66 0.80 -10.25
CA LEU A 98 16.14 0.35 -8.97
C LEU A 98 17.26 -0.25 -8.11
N ARG A 99 17.35 0.21 -6.87
CA ARG A 99 18.15 -0.47 -5.84
C ARG A 99 17.36 -0.59 -4.55
N PHE A 100 17.75 -1.56 -3.75
CA PHE A 100 17.17 -1.79 -2.42
C PHE A 100 18.22 -1.57 -1.34
N GLU A 101 17.76 -1.02 -0.20
CA GLU A 101 18.58 -0.75 0.97
C GLU A 101 17.90 -1.29 2.23
N ARG A 102 18.69 -1.90 3.10
CA ARG A 102 18.18 -2.39 4.37
C ARG A 102 18.44 -1.36 5.47
N ALA A 103 17.41 -0.64 5.87
CA ALA A 103 17.51 0.37 6.91
C ALA A 103 16.16 0.64 7.58
N MET A 104 16.21 1.28 8.75
CA MET A 104 15.03 1.87 9.39
C MET A 104 14.65 3.15 8.65
N VAL A 105 13.37 3.32 8.35
CA VAL A 105 12.84 4.45 7.56
C VAL A 105 13.08 5.81 8.24
N GLU A 106 13.18 5.83 9.56
CA GLU A 106 13.45 7.06 10.35
C GLU A 106 14.89 7.58 10.23
N ARG A 107 15.79 6.81 9.64
CA ARG A 107 17.24 7.11 9.66
C ARG A 107 17.90 7.04 8.29
N TYR A 108 17.19 6.64 7.26
CA TYR A 108 17.74 6.46 5.93
C TYR A 108 17.37 7.61 4.99
N GLY A 109 18.30 7.92 4.10
CA GLY A 109 18.14 8.86 3.00
C GLY A 109 18.99 10.12 3.17
N GLU A 110 19.25 10.77 2.04
CA GLU A 110 20.04 12.00 1.98
C GLU A 110 19.11 13.22 2.02
N PRO A 111 19.40 14.24 2.83
CA PRO A 111 18.63 15.47 2.87
C PRO A 111 18.55 16.12 1.48
N ALA A 112 17.34 16.53 1.07
CA ALA A 112 17.04 17.09 -0.26
C ALA A 112 17.51 16.19 -1.43
N GLY A 113 17.64 14.88 -1.19
CA GLY A 113 18.15 13.91 -2.16
C GLY A 113 17.10 13.41 -3.15
N TYR A 114 15.81 13.57 -2.85
CA TYR A 114 14.72 12.94 -3.60
C TYR A 114 13.66 13.93 -4.06
N ASP A 115 13.12 13.69 -5.25
CA ASP A 115 12.04 14.49 -5.81
C ASP A 115 10.67 13.96 -5.34
N ALA A 116 10.61 12.67 -4.94
CA ALA A 116 9.43 12.08 -4.34
C ALA A 116 9.77 11.04 -3.25
N VAL A 117 8.93 10.98 -2.21
CA VAL A 117 8.91 9.95 -1.18
C VAL A 117 7.58 9.20 -1.28
N SER A 118 7.59 7.88 -1.30
CA SER A 118 6.40 7.04 -1.08
C SER A 118 6.50 6.30 0.25
N PHE A 119 5.40 6.30 1.01
CA PHE A 119 5.27 5.60 2.29
C PHE A 119 3.83 5.10 2.44
N LEU A 120 3.62 3.87 2.00
CA LEU A 120 2.28 3.35 1.79
C LEU A 120 1.96 2.21 2.76
N GLN A 121 0.76 2.30 3.40
CA GLN A 121 0.24 1.28 4.32
C GLN A 121 1.25 0.92 5.42
N THR A 122 1.85 1.91 6.04
CA THR A 122 2.89 1.72 7.07
C THR A 122 2.77 2.71 8.22
N ILE A 123 2.24 3.92 7.99
CA ILE A 123 2.16 4.96 9.03
C ILE A 123 1.29 4.54 10.23
N GLU A 124 0.35 3.62 10.04
CA GLU A 124 -0.46 3.00 11.08
C GLU A 124 0.32 2.09 12.03
N HIS A 125 1.52 1.67 11.61
CA HIS A 125 2.45 0.84 12.41
C HIS A 125 3.50 1.66 13.16
N VAL A 126 3.55 2.98 12.95
CA VAL A 126 4.59 3.85 13.48
C VAL A 126 4.20 4.47 14.82
N ALA A 127 5.10 4.39 15.81
CA ALA A 127 4.86 4.95 17.13
C ALA A 127 4.85 6.48 17.15
N ASN A 128 5.75 7.12 16.38
CA ASN A 128 5.91 8.57 16.29
C ASN A 128 5.75 9.03 14.83
N PRO A 129 4.54 9.06 14.28
CA PRO A 129 4.31 9.33 12.86
C PRO A 129 4.74 10.74 12.44
N GLU A 130 4.59 11.76 13.29
CA GLU A 130 5.05 13.12 12.97
C GLU A 130 6.56 13.20 12.77
N ASP A 131 7.36 12.51 13.58
CA ASP A 131 8.81 12.52 13.45
C ASP A 131 9.26 11.87 12.15
N VAL A 132 8.59 10.78 11.74
CA VAL A 132 8.82 10.13 10.46
C VAL A 132 8.44 11.06 9.30
N LEU A 133 7.31 11.75 9.38
CA LEU A 133 6.91 12.70 8.35
C LEU A 133 7.86 13.90 8.26
N ARG A 134 8.37 14.43 9.40
CA ARG A 134 9.40 15.48 9.42
C ARG A 134 10.71 15.00 8.77
N HIS A 135 11.11 13.75 9.05
CA HIS A 135 12.25 13.15 8.38
C HIS A 135 12.02 13.12 6.85
N PHE A 136 10.89 12.62 6.39
CA PHE A 136 10.58 12.56 4.96
C PHE A 136 10.54 13.94 4.29
N ARG A 137 9.99 14.95 4.97
CA ARG A 137 10.06 16.34 4.49
C ARG A 137 11.50 16.79 4.28
N GLY A 138 12.41 16.42 5.19
CA GLY A 138 13.85 16.72 5.09
C GLY A 138 14.56 16.02 3.93
N LEU A 139 14.04 14.88 3.46
CA LEU A 139 14.57 14.14 2.30
C LEU A 139 14.17 14.76 0.96
N LEU A 140 13.08 15.51 0.92
CA LEU A 140 12.56 16.10 -0.30
C LEU A 140 13.40 17.26 -0.79
N ALA A 141 13.73 17.24 -2.07
CA ALA A 141 14.25 18.38 -2.80
C ALA A 141 13.22 19.53 -2.83
N PRO A 142 13.64 20.78 -3.08
CA PRO A 142 12.71 21.89 -3.24
C PRO A 142 11.64 21.59 -4.30
N GLY A 143 10.35 21.68 -3.92
CA GLY A 143 9.22 21.32 -4.77
C GLY A 143 8.90 19.83 -4.85
N GLY A 144 9.60 19.00 -4.08
CA GLY A 144 9.36 17.57 -3.99
C GLY A 144 8.01 17.22 -3.35
N VAL A 145 7.58 15.97 -3.47
CA VAL A 145 6.27 15.49 -3.03
C VAL A 145 6.39 14.21 -2.19
N ALA A 146 5.65 14.13 -1.08
CA ALA A 146 5.47 12.89 -0.34
C ALA A 146 4.07 12.30 -0.60
N TYR A 147 4.04 11.00 -0.87
CA TYR A 147 2.84 10.18 -1.02
C TYR A 147 2.73 9.27 0.20
N ILE A 148 1.76 9.54 1.06
CA ILE A 148 1.55 8.80 2.31
C ILE A 148 0.19 8.13 2.27
N SER A 149 0.10 6.83 2.52
CA SER A 149 -1.21 6.17 2.59
C SER A 149 -1.41 5.38 3.88
N THR A 150 -2.68 5.23 4.25
CA THR A 150 -3.13 4.47 5.42
C THR A 150 -4.55 3.93 5.20
N PRO A 151 -4.94 2.80 5.83
CA PRO A 151 -6.31 2.35 5.80
C PRO A 151 -7.27 3.35 6.45
N ASN A 152 -8.51 3.37 5.99
CA ASN A 152 -9.58 4.13 6.62
C ASN A 152 -10.19 3.32 7.78
N LEU A 153 -10.12 3.84 8.98
CA LEU A 153 -10.71 3.24 10.19
C LEU A 153 -12.17 2.81 9.97
N LEU A 154 -12.98 3.63 9.31
CA LEU A 154 -14.42 3.37 9.12
C LEU A 154 -14.72 2.16 8.23
N THR A 155 -13.78 1.73 7.41
CA THR A 155 -13.97 0.63 6.45
C THR A 155 -13.15 -0.61 6.78
N ILE A 156 -12.07 -0.47 7.55
CA ILE A 156 -11.24 -1.61 7.96
C ILE A 156 -11.67 -2.19 9.30
N ALA A 157 -12.14 -1.35 10.24
CA ALA A 157 -12.59 -1.80 11.55
C ALA A 157 -14.05 -2.30 11.54
N PRO A 158 -14.43 -3.18 12.46
CA PRO A 158 -15.84 -3.50 12.70
C PRO A 158 -16.65 -2.24 13.01
N ARG A 159 -17.91 -2.21 12.58
CA ARG A 159 -18.77 -1.03 12.75
C ARG A 159 -18.89 -0.62 14.21
N GLY A 160 -18.50 0.61 14.53
CA GLY A 160 -18.51 1.18 15.89
C GLY A 160 -17.27 0.83 16.72
N ALA A 161 -16.31 0.09 16.18
CA ALA A 161 -15.03 -0.15 16.81
C ALA A 161 -14.08 1.05 16.59
N THR A 162 -13.16 1.24 17.52
CA THR A 162 -12.13 2.26 17.46
C THR A 162 -10.81 1.75 16.86
N LYS A 163 -10.76 0.45 16.53
CA LYS A 163 -9.60 -0.24 15.95
C LYS A 163 -10.07 -1.50 15.21
N SER A 164 -9.35 -1.90 14.17
CA SER A 164 -9.53 -3.19 13.52
C SER A 164 -8.93 -4.35 14.33
N ASP A 165 -9.16 -5.56 13.87
CA ASP A 165 -8.59 -6.78 14.47
C ASP A 165 -7.11 -7.00 14.07
N ASN A 166 -6.50 -6.10 13.29
CA ASN A 166 -5.10 -6.22 12.91
C ASN A 166 -4.19 -5.92 14.12
N PRO A 167 -3.44 -6.92 14.64
CA PRO A 167 -2.61 -6.74 15.83
C PRO A 167 -1.41 -5.82 15.60
N TRP A 168 -1.01 -5.61 14.35
CA TRP A 168 0.15 -4.82 13.97
C TRP A 168 -0.14 -3.31 13.88
N HIS A 169 -1.41 -2.91 13.70
CA HIS A 169 -1.79 -1.51 13.68
C HIS A 169 -1.67 -0.91 15.07
N MET A 170 -0.82 0.07 15.25
CA MET A 170 -0.72 0.87 16.49
C MET A 170 -1.85 1.90 16.55
N ARG A 171 -2.17 2.51 15.41
CA ARG A 171 -3.23 3.50 15.26
C ARG A 171 -3.86 3.41 13.88
N GLU A 172 -5.16 3.58 13.81
CA GLU A 172 -5.91 3.75 12.57
C GLU A 172 -6.54 5.14 12.55
N TYR A 173 -6.75 5.68 11.36
CA TYR A 173 -7.08 7.09 11.21
C TYR A 173 -8.46 7.29 10.57
N LEU A 174 -9.16 8.32 11.04
CA LEU A 174 -10.23 8.97 10.31
C LEU A 174 -9.62 9.99 9.32
N ALA A 175 -10.36 10.34 8.28
CA ALA A 175 -9.86 11.24 7.23
C ALA A 175 -9.32 12.57 7.76
N TYR A 176 -10.03 13.19 8.73
CA TYR A 176 -9.61 14.47 9.32
C TYR A 176 -8.38 14.33 10.22
N GLU A 177 -8.23 13.20 10.93
CA GLU A 177 -7.05 12.93 11.76
C GLU A 177 -5.81 12.73 10.91
N PHE A 178 -5.94 11.93 9.83
CA PHE A 178 -4.84 11.68 8.90
C PHE A 178 -4.43 12.96 8.15
N ARG A 179 -5.40 13.76 7.70
CA ARG A 179 -5.14 15.08 7.13
C ARG A 179 -4.39 15.96 8.10
N GLY A 180 -4.88 16.11 9.35
CA GLY A 180 -4.24 16.96 10.36
C GLY A 180 -2.83 16.51 10.72
N LEU A 181 -2.56 15.19 10.74
CA LEU A 181 -1.22 14.65 10.92
C LEU A 181 -0.26 15.11 9.81
N CYS A 182 -0.69 15.05 8.55
CA CYS A 182 0.12 15.50 7.42
C CYS A 182 0.28 17.04 7.40
N GLU A 183 -0.79 17.79 7.66
CA GLU A 183 -0.76 19.26 7.71
C GLU A 183 0.10 19.83 8.85
N ALA A 184 0.36 19.04 9.91
CA ALA A 184 1.30 19.43 10.97
C ALA A 184 2.76 19.51 10.48
N VAL A 185 3.07 18.91 9.32
CA VAL A 185 4.43 18.80 8.79
C VAL A 185 4.59 19.46 7.41
N PHE A 186 3.60 19.32 6.52
CA PHE A 186 3.66 19.77 5.13
C PHE A 186 2.79 21.02 4.92
N GLU A 187 3.20 21.89 4.00
CA GLU A 187 2.53 23.16 3.72
C GLU A 187 1.22 22.99 2.97
N SER A 188 1.12 21.96 2.13
CA SER A 188 -0.11 21.61 1.43
C SER A 188 -0.35 20.10 1.43
N VAL A 189 -1.61 19.71 1.63
CA VAL A 189 -2.05 18.31 1.69
C VAL A 189 -3.32 18.12 0.88
N GLU A 190 -3.20 17.40 -0.23
CA GLU A 190 -4.33 16.93 -1.01
C GLU A 190 -4.66 15.50 -0.57
N LEU A 191 -5.91 15.23 -0.18
CA LEU A 191 -6.32 13.92 0.31
C LEU A 191 -7.25 13.22 -0.67
N TYR A 192 -6.82 12.08 -1.16
CA TYR A 192 -7.56 11.17 -2.03
C TYR A 192 -8.08 9.98 -1.23
N GLY A 193 -9.28 9.51 -1.56
CA GLY A 193 -9.77 8.21 -1.12
C GLY A 193 -9.59 7.16 -2.23
N LEU A 194 -9.25 5.94 -1.85
CA LEU A 194 -9.27 4.76 -2.72
C LEU A 194 -10.63 4.07 -2.62
N TYR A 195 -11.24 3.71 -3.74
CA TYR A 195 -12.59 3.13 -3.80
C TYR A 195 -12.65 1.94 -4.73
N HIS A 196 -13.59 1.04 -4.47
CA HIS A 196 -13.96 0.02 -5.46
C HIS A 196 -14.51 0.66 -6.73
N ALA A 197 -14.12 0.06 -7.86
CA ALA A 197 -14.57 0.39 -9.21
C ALA A 197 -15.00 -0.90 -9.95
N ARG A 198 -15.52 -0.74 -11.16
CA ARG A 198 -15.83 -1.85 -12.09
C ARG A 198 -16.41 -3.10 -11.41
N MET A 199 -15.72 -4.24 -11.51
CA MET A 199 -16.15 -5.54 -11.00
C MET A 199 -16.41 -5.53 -9.49
N LEU A 200 -15.52 -4.92 -8.71
CA LEU A 200 -15.67 -4.83 -7.24
C LEU A 200 -16.85 -3.95 -6.84
N ARG A 201 -17.12 -2.88 -7.58
CA ARG A 201 -18.30 -2.04 -7.34
C ARG A 201 -19.60 -2.80 -7.65
N ALA A 202 -19.64 -3.54 -8.75
CA ALA A 202 -20.78 -4.39 -9.11
C ALA A 202 -21.00 -5.50 -8.06
N HIS A 203 -19.93 -6.14 -7.61
CA HIS A 203 -19.99 -7.13 -6.55
C HIS A 203 -20.49 -6.53 -5.23
N GLY A 204 -19.99 -5.35 -4.82
CA GLY A 204 -20.48 -4.64 -3.65
C GLY A 204 -21.99 -4.36 -3.71
N LEU A 205 -22.51 -3.93 -4.87
CA LEU A 205 -23.94 -3.77 -5.07
C LEU A 205 -24.70 -5.11 -4.94
N ALA A 206 -24.18 -6.19 -5.52
CA ALA A 206 -24.79 -7.51 -5.38
C ALA A 206 -24.86 -7.96 -3.91
N LEU A 207 -23.83 -7.66 -3.10
CA LEU A 207 -23.83 -7.94 -1.65
C LEU A 207 -24.93 -7.16 -0.93
N THR A 208 -25.15 -5.89 -1.24
CA THR A 208 -26.24 -5.10 -0.65
C THR A 208 -27.64 -5.62 -1.04
N LEU A 209 -27.75 -6.29 -2.18
CA LEU A 209 -28.96 -6.97 -2.63
C LEU A 209 -29.12 -8.40 -2.07
N GLY A 210 -28.26 -8.82 -1.16
CA GLY A 210 -28.36 -10.11 -0.46
C GLY A 210 -27.63 -11.26 -1.14
N TRP A 211 -26.72 -11.00 -2.08
CA TRP A 211 -25.93 -12.03 -2.74
C TRP A 211 -25.18 -12.94 -1.77
N ASP A 212 -24.70 -12.40 -0.66
CA ASP A 212 -24.03 -13.15 0.39
C ASP A 212 -24.92 -14.24 1.01
N ARG A 213 -26.22 -13.98 1.20
CA ARG A 213 -27.18 -14.96 1.70
C ARG A 213 -27.39 -16.10 0.71
N ILE A 214 -27.43 -15.77 -0.58
CA ILE A 214 -27.64 -16.76 -1.65
C ILE A 214 -26.45 -17.72 -1.70
N HIS A 215 -25.22 -17.23 -1.85
CA HIS A 215 -24.08 -18.13 -1.98
C HIS A 215 -23.71 -18.85 -0.68
N LYS A 216 -24.00 -18.26 0.51
CA LYS A 216 -23.89 -18.98 1.80
C LYS A 216 -24.91 -20.12 1.88
N GLY A 217 -26.16 -19.84 1.56
CA GLY A 217 -27.23 -20.86 1.56
C GLY A 217 -26.96 -22.03 0.59
N LEU A 218 -26.35 -21.74 -0.55
CA LEU A 218 -25.97 -22.75 -1.54
C LEU A 218 -24.59 -23.39 -1.30
N ARG A 219 -23.86 -23.00 -0.25
CA ARG A 219 -22.48 -23.42 0.05
C ARG A 219 -21.50 -23.14 -1.09
N LEU A 220 -21.72 -22.06 -1.83
CA LEU A 220 -20.91 -21.64 -2.98
C LEU A 220 -19.90 -20.53 -2.64
N THR A 221 -19.77 -20.12 -1.37
CA THR A 221 -18.90 -19.02 -0.93
C THR A 221 -17.45 -19.26 -1.34
N THR A 222 -16.85 -20.36 -0.90
CA THR A 222 -15.45 -20.68 -1.21
C THR A 222 -15.24 -20.85 -2.73
N PRO A 223 -16.00 -21.72 -3.46
CA PRO A 223 -15.79 -21.86 -4.90
C PRO A 223 -16.02 -20.57 -5.69
N PHE A 224 -16.86 -19.68 -5.21
CA PHE A 224 -17.07 -18.36 -5.84
C PHE A 224 -15.83 -17.47 -5.66
N TYR A 225 -15.35 -17.29 -4.42
CA TYR A 225 -14.22 -16.40 -4.16
C TYR A 225 -12.90 -16.96 -4.68
N ASP A 226 -12.70 -18.26 -4.71
CA ASP A 226 -11.53 -18.90 -5.34
C ASP A 226 -11.40 -18.54 -6.83
N ARG A 227 -12.54 -18.28 -7.51
CA ARG A 227 -12.57 -17.85 -8.91
C ARG A 227 -12.66 -16.35 -9.10
N PHE A 228 -13.24 -15.65 -8.15
CA PHE A 228 -13.46 -14.20 -8.21
C PHE A 228 -12.20 -13.43 -7.86
N THR A 229 -11.57 -13.78 -6.72
CA THR A 229 -10.40 -13.06 -6.18
C THR A 229 -9.23 -12.99 -7.17
N PRO A 230 -8.81 -14.06 -7.86
CA PRO A 230 -7.72 -14.01 -8.82
C PRO A 230 -8.00 -13.13 -10.06
N ARG A 231 -9.26 -12.80 -10.33
CA ARG A 231 -9.67 -11.95 -11.48
C ARG A 231 -9.64 -10.45 -11.17
N ILE A 232 -9.49 -10.08 -9.92
CA ILE A 232 -9.41 -8.67 -9.50
C ILE A 232 -8.15 -8.04 -10.12
N ARG A 233 -8.32 -6.83 -10.67
CA ARG A 233 -7.27 -6.03 -11.33
C ARG A 233 -7.11 -4.68 -10.63
N THR A 234 -6.01 -3.99 -10.85
CA THR A 234 -5.80 -2.63 -10.37
C THR A 234 -6.90 -1.68 -10.86
N SER A 235 -7.41 -1.89 -12.08
CA SER A 235 -8.53 -1.11 -12.64
C SER A 235 -9.88 -1.31 -11.92
N ASP A 236 -9.98 -2.26 -10.98
CA ASP A 236 -11.15 -2.43 -10.11
C ASP A 236 -11.08 -1.53 -8.87
N PHE A 237 -10.04 -0.71 -8.79
CA PHE A 237 -9.85 0.34 -7.79
C PHE A 237 -9.71 1.71 -8.48
N VAL A 238 -10.06 2.78 -7.76
CA VAL A 238 -9.94 4.16 -8.26
C VAL A 238 -9.66 5.12 -7.12
N LEU A 239 -8.66 5.99 -7.29
CA LEU A 239 -8.40 7.13 -6.42
C LEU A 239 -9.28 8.32 -6.84
N SER A 240 -9.86 9.02 -5.86
CA SER A 240 -10.71 10.18 -6.09
C SER A 240 -10.66 11.14 -4.91
N GLU A 241 -10.53 12.44 -5.19
CA GLU A 241 -10.68 13.53 -4.22
C GLU A 241 -12.13 14.00 -4.06
N ARG A 242 -13.02 13.60 -5.01
CA ARG A 242 -14.39 14.10 -5.12
C ARG A 242 -15.43 13.24 -4.42
N ARG A 243 -15.08 12.02 -4.02
CA ARG A 243 -15.99 11.12 -3.34
C ARG A 243 -15.91 11.28 -1.82
N PRO A 244 -16.99 10.99 -1.06
CA PRO A 244 -16.97 11.04 0.40
C PRO A 244 -15.88 10.14 0.99
N LEU A 245 -14.96 10.72 1.74
CA LEU A 245 -13.81 10.01 2.32
C LEU A 245 -14.23 8.94 3.34
N ASP A 246 -15.36 9.09 4.02
CA ASP A 246 -15.87 8.11 4.98
C ASP A 246 -16.11 6.72 4.36
N SER A 247 -16.35 6.66 3.05
CA SER A 247 -16.55 5.42 2.30
C SER A 247 -15.30 4.94 1.55
N ALA A 248 -14.18 5.64 1.69
CA ALA A 248 -12.92 5.21 1.10
C ALA A 248 -12.39 3.95 1.80
N LEU A 249 -11.71 3.10 1.06
CA LEU A 249 -11.01 1.93 1.59
C LEU A 249 -9.73 2.35 2.30
N ASP A 250 -8.97 3.24 1.64
CA ASP A 250 -7.73 3.84 2.11
C ASP A 250 -7.73 5.32 1.82
N PHE A 251 -6.87 6.04 2.52
CA PHE A 251 -6.50 7.42 2.19
C PHE A 251 -5.12 7.46 1.53
N LEU A 252 -4.94 8.37 0.59
CA LEU A 252 -3.65 8.77 0.04
C LEU A 252 -3.52 10.28 0.19
N ALA A 253 -2.58 10.72 1.01
CA ALA A 253 -2.17 12.12 1.11
C ALA A 253 -1.05 12.41 0.12
N VAL A 254 -1.19 13.48 -0.65
CA VAL A 254 -0.17 14.07 -1.51
C VAL A 254 0.28 15.35 -0.82
N CYS A 255 1.49 15.33 -0.27
CA CYS A 255 2.01 16.35 0.64
C CYS A 255 3.17 17.13 0.00
N ARG A 256 3.16 18.48 0.15
CA ARG A 256 4.22 19.36 -0.35
C ARG A 256 4.62 20.37 0.73
#